data_fc5975575ffc5f1cc3f7cb18b831ff21
#
_entry.id   fc5975575ffc5f1cc3f7cb18b831ff21
#
_cell.length_a   1.000
_cell.length_b   1.000
_cell.length_c   1.000
_cell.angle_alpha   90.00
_cell.angle_beta   90.00
_cell.angle_gamma   90.00
#
_symmetry.space_group_name_H-M   'P 1'
#
loop_
_entity.id
_entity.type
_entity.pdbx_description
1 polymer ?
#
loop_
_entity_poly.entity_id
_entity_poly.type
_entity_poly.pdbx_seq_one_letter_code
_entity_poly.pdbx_strand_id
1 'polypeptide(L)'
;MPRVKRSTNRRDARRKTLKLAKGFFLTKSKLYRAAQEAVEKALRYGYIGRRRKKREYRALFILRVNAGCRANGTSYSKFIGGLKKAGIELNRKILADLALNEPKAFSALVEKAKAAFV
;
A
#
# COMPACT_ATOMS: atom_id res chain seq x y z
N MET A 1 -53.11 -23.71 -1.39
CA MET A 1 -51.75 -23.59 -1.95
C MET A 1 -50.85 -22.84 -0.98
N PRO A 2 -49.67 -23.35 -0.64
CA PRO A 2 -48.76 -22.61 0.23
C PRO A 2 -48.24 -21.34 -0.50
N ARG A 3 -48.30 -20.20 0.16
CA ARG A 3 -47.85 -18.91 -0.37
C ARG A 3 -46.33 -18.84 -0.26
N VAL A 4 -45.63 -18.58 -1.33
CA VAL A 4 -44.15 -18.43 -1.35
C VAL A 4 -43.79 -17.17 -0.57
N LYS A 5 -43.17 -17.33 0.60
CA LYS A 5 -42.69 -16.22 1.45
C LYS A 5 -41.28 -15.80 1.04
N ARG A 6 -41.14 -14.90 0.04
CA ARG A 6 -39.84 -14.38 -0.42
C ARG A 6 -39.42 -13.07 0.25
N SER A 7 -40.26 -12.49 1.10
CA SER A 7 -40.05 -11.16 1.68
C SER A 7 -38.80 -11.05 2.54
N THR A 8 -38.45 -12.07 3.31
CA THR A 8 -37.30 -12.08 4.21
C THR A 8 -35.98 -12.02 3.45
N ASN A 9 -35.74 -12.92 2.50
CA ASN A 9 -34.50 -12.98 1.72
C ASN A 9 -34.26 -11.68 0.94
N ARG A 10 -35.31 -11.12 0.30
CA ARG A 10 -35.19 -9.86 -0.43
C ARG A 10 -34.85 -8.70 0.50
N ARG A 11 -35.46 -8.63 1.67
CA ARG A 11 -35.23 -7.58 2.65
C ARG A 11 -33.81 -7.67 3.23
N ASP A 12 -33.34 -8.87 3.52
CA ASP A 12 -32.03 -9.10 4.10
C ASP A 12 -30.91 -8.81 3.07
N ALA A 13 -31.08 -9.19 1.80
CA ALA A 13 -30.16 -8.83 0.74
C ALA A 13 -30.05 -7.30 0.57
N ARG A 14 -31.19 -6.57 0.58
CA ARG A 14 -31.18 -5.09 0.54
C ARG A 14 -30.50 -4.49 1.77
N ARG A 15 -30.80 -5.01 2.97
CA ARG A 15 -30.19 -4.53 4.22
C ARG A 15 -28.69 -4.74 4.23
N LYS A 16 -28.19 -5.88 3.73
CA LYS A 16 -26.77 -6.20 3.60
C LYS A 16 -26.05 -5.17 2.71
N THR A 17 -26.59 -4.87 1.52
CA THR A 17 -26.04 -3.89 0.60
C THR A 17 -26.04 -2.48 1.21
N LEU A 18 -27.17 -2.03 1.79
CA LEU A 18 -27.27 -0.73 2.42
C LEU A 18 -26.35 -0.58 3.65
N LYS A 19 -26.10 -1.68 4.38
CA LYS A 19 -25.12 -1.70 5.49
C LYS A 19 -23.70 -1.38 4.99
N LEU A 20 -23.30 -1.94 3.84
CA LEU A 20 -22.01 -1.66 3.21
C LEU A 20 -21.93 -0.25 2.62
N ALA A 21 -23.07 0.32 2.23
CA ALA A 21 -23.15 1.68 1.68
C ALA A 21 -23.27 2.79 2.74
N LYS A 22 -23.21 2.49 4.03
CA LYS A 22 -23.23 3.50 5.09
C LYS A 22 -22.11 4.52 4.89
N GLY A 23 -22.45 5.81 5.00
CA GLY A 23 -21.52 6.91 4.81
C GLY A 23 -21.28 7.33 3.34
N PHE A 24 -21.89 6.65 2.38
CA PHE A 24 -21.78 7.07 0.98
C PHE A 24 -22.64 8.32 0.73
N PHE A 25 -22.16 9.16 -0.18
CA PHE A 25 -22.75 10.47 -0.46
C PHE A 25 -24.16 10.38 -1.05
N LEU A 26 -25.09 11.21 -0.53
CA LEU A 26 -26.49 11.35 -0.97
C LEU A 26 -27.26 10.03 -1.11
N THR A 27 -27.87 9.83 -2.28
CA THR A 27 -28.73 8.68 -2.60
C THR A 27 -28.02 7.34 -2.57
N LYS A 28 -26.69 7.31 -2.74
CA LYS A 28 -25.87 6.11 -2.71
C LYS A 28 -25.88 5.38 -1.36
N SER A 29 -26.22 6.06 -0.27
CA SER A 29 -26.39 5.44 1.05
C SER A 29 -27.82 5.00 1.36
N LYS A 30 -28.83 5.48 0.62
CA LYS A 30 -30.26 5.32 0.94
C LYS A 30 -31.02 4.48 -0.10
N LEU A 31 -30.78 4.71 -1.39
CA LEU A 31 -31.48 4.03 -2.48
C LEU A 31 -30.73 2.76 -2.87
N TYR A 32 -31.43 1.61 -2.86
CA TYR A 32 -30.82 0.29 -3.08
C TYR A 32 -30.06 0.17 -4.42
N ARG A 33 -30.64 0.63 -5.54
CA ARG A 33 -29.98 0.59 -6.87
C ARG A 33 -28.67 1.36 -6.87
N ALA A 34 -28.71 2.62 -6.46
CA ALA A 34 -27.52 3.47 -6.40
C ALA A 34 -26.48 2.94 -5.39
N ALA A 35 -26.96 2.39 -4.26
CA ALA A 35 -26.10 1.76 -3.28
C ALA A 35 -25.40 0.51 -3.81
N GLN A 36 -26.09 -0.34 -4.55
CA GLN A 36 -25.52 -1.56 -5.11
C GLN A 36 -24.37 -1.25 -6.07
N GLU A 37 -24.59 -0.39 -7.06
CA GLU A 37 -23.55 0.04 -8.01
C GLU A 37 -22.34 0.68 -7.30
N ALA A 38 -22.61 1.53 -6.31
CA ALA A 38 -21.56 2.19 -5.55
C ALA A 38 -20.74 1.21 -4.70
N VAL A 39 -21.38 0.22 -4.06
CA VAL A 39 -20.71 -0.83 -3.27
C VAL A 39 -19.86 -1.74 -4.17
N GLU A 40 -20.41 -2.20 -5.30
CA GLU A 40 -19.67 -3.02 -6.26
C GLU A 40 -18.41 -2.30 -6.76
N LYS A 41 -18.54 -1.02 -7.09
CA LYS A 41 -17.42 -0.18 -7.50
C LYS A 41 -16.39 0.02 -6.37
N ALA A 42 -16.86 0.25 -5.15
CA ALA A 42 -15.99 0.39 -3.97
C ALA A 42 -15.19 -0.90 -3.68
N LEU A 43 -15.83 -2.06 -3.76
CA LEU A 43 -15.17 -3.35 -3.58
C LEU A 43 -14.13 -3.62 -4.68
N ARG A 44 -14.44 -3.28 -5.93
CA ARG A 44 -13.50 -3.38 -7.05
C ARG A 44 -12.29 -2.48 -6.85
N TYR A 45 -12.50 -1.22 -6.47
CA TYR A 45 -11.40 -0.30 -6.18
C TYR A 45 -10.60 -0.71 -4.95
N GLY A 46 -11.25 -1.27 -3.93
CA GLY A 46 -10.56 -1.84 -2.78
C GLY A 46 -9.61 -2.98 -3.17
N TYR A 47 -10.02 -3.88 -4.07
CA TYR A 47 -9.16 -4.93 -4.61
C TYR A 47 -7.97 -4.36 -5.39
N ILE A 48 -8.23 -3.43 -6.30
CA ILE A 48 -7.18 -2.76 -7.10
C ILE A 48 -6.22 -2.00 -6.18
N GLY A 49 -6.75 -1.26 -5.19
CA GLY A 49 -5.97 -0.49 -4.24
C GLY A 49 -5.02 -1.36 -3.41
N ARG A 50 -5.48 -2.51 -2.91
CA ARG A 50 -4.61 -3.47 -2.20
C ARG A 50 -3.48 -4.01 -3.07
N ARG A 51 -3.70 -4.18 -4.38
CA ARG A 51 -2.66 -4.59 -5.34
C ARG A 51 -1.67 -3.46 -5.62
N ARG A 52 -2.15 -2.23 -5.80
CA ARG A 52 -1.32 -1.05 -6.07
C ARG A 52 -0.49 -0.63 -4.86
N LYS A 53 -1.04 -0.73 -3.65
CA LYS A 53 -0.40 -0.34 -2.40
C LYS A 53 1.03 -0.88 -2.26
N LYS A 54 1.28 -2.13 -2.64
CA LYS A 54 2.61 -2.75 -2.57
C LYS A 54 3.62 -2.04 -3.49
N ARG A 55 3.19 -1.64 -4.69
CA ARG A 55 4.03 -0.94 -5.67
C ARG A 55 4.31 0.50 -5.24
N GLU A 56 3.30 1.18 -4.74
CA GLU A 56 3.37 2.58 -4.29
C GLU A 56 4.30 2.71 -3.08
N TYR A 57 4.15 1.84 -2.08
CA TYR A 57 5.05 1.84 -0.92
C TYR A 57 6.48 1.47 -1.30
N ARG A 58 6.69 0.54 -2.23
CA ARG A 58 8.03 0.23 -2.71
C ARG A 58 8.68 1.43 -3.39
N ALA A 59 7.95 2.16 -4.22
CA ALA A 59 8.43 3.39 -4.85
C ALA A 59 8.79 4.45 -3.80
N LEU A 60 7.95 4.63 -2.77
CA LEU A 60 8.20 5.54 -1.66
C LEU A 60 9.48 5.16 -0.88
N PHE A 61 9.69 3.88 -0.57
CA PHE A 61 10.90 3.43 0.11
C PHE A 61 12.16 3.70 -0.73
N ILE A 62 12.11 3.42 -2.03
CA ILE A 62 13.22 3.70 -2.95
C ILE A 62 13.51 5.21 -2.98
N LEU A 63 12.49 6.05 -3.01
CA LEU A 63 12.64 7.52 -2.98
C LEU A 63 13.38 7.98 -1.72
N ARG A 64 12.96 7.49 -0.54
CA ARG A 64 13.59 7.83 0.75
C ARG A 64 15.04 7.38 0.82
N VAL A 65 15.32 6.13 0.45
CA VAL A 65 16.69 5.61 0.40
C VAL A 65 17.55 6.43 -0.57
N ASN A 66 17.03 6.79 -1.75
CA ASN A 66 17.77 7.59 -2.72
C ASN A 66 18.08 8.99 -2.19
N ALA A 67 17.16 9.63 -1.48
CA ALA A 67 17.41 10.91 -0.82
C ALA A 67 18.55 10.79 0.22
N GLY A 68 18.52 9.76 1.08
CA GLY A 68 19.60 9.48 2.03
C GLY A 68 20.94 9.17 1.35
N CYS A 69 20.93 8.43 0.25
CA CYS A 69 22.14 8.16 -0.53
C CYS A 69 22.74 9.43 -1.13
N ARG A 70 21.91 10.31 -1.70
CA ARG A 70 22.37 11.58 -2.26
C ARG A 70 22.97 12.52 -1.22
N ALA A 71 22.36 12.57 -0.03
CA ALA A 71 22.92 13.31 1.11
C ALA A 71 24.31 12.81 1.53
N ASN A 72 24.62 11.53 1.32
CA ASN A 72 25.92 10.90 1.56
C ASN A 72 26.82 10.80 0.31
N GLY A 73 26.52 11.55 -0.76
CA GLY A 73 27.35 11.64 -1.96
C GLY A 73 27.38 10.34 -2.80
N THR A 74 26.33 9.52 -2.77
CA THR A 74 26.22 8.30 -3.58
C THR A 74 24.85 8.20 -4.28
N SER A 75 24.72 7.27 -5.23
CA SER A 75 23.45 6.99 -5.89
C SER A 75 22.82 5.72 -5.33
N TYR A 76 21.51 5.61 -5.43
CA TYR A 76 20.75 4.42 -5.02
C TYR A 76 21.28 3.12 -5.64
N SER A 77 21.60 3.15 -6.94
CA SER A 77 22.08 1.96 -7.66
C SER A 77 23.43 1.48 -7.15
N LYS A 78 24.39 2.41 -6.94
CA LYS A 78 25.70 2.11 -6.36
C LYS A 78 25.56 1.58 -4.92
N PHE A 79 24.72 2.21 -4.12
CA PHE A 79 24.46 1.77 -2.74
C PHE A 79 23.90 0.34 -2.68
N ILE A 80 22.85 0.04 -3.43
CA ILE A 80 22.26 -1.32 -3.43
C ILE A 80 23.24 -2.35 -4.02
N GLY A 81 24.01 -1.98 -5.05
CA GLY A 81 25.06 -2.83 -5.60
C GLY A 81 26.16 -3.13 -4.58
N GLY A 82 26.60 -2.11 -3.84
CA GLY A 82 27.58 -2.25 -2.77
C GLY A 82 27.09 -3.13 -1.61
N LEU A 83 25.83 -2.93 -1.17
CA LEU A 83 25.24 -3.79 -0.12
C LEU A 83 25.19 -5.27 -0.55
N LYS A 84 24.84 -5.54 -1.82
CA LYS A 84 24.85 -6.92 -2.34
C LYS A 84 26.25 -7.53 -2.35
N LYS A 85 27.27 -6.77 -2.79
CA LYS A 85 28.66 -7.23 -2.76
C LYS A 85 29.18 -7.46 -1.33
N ALA A 86 28.74 -6.61 -0.38
CA ALA A 86 29.06 -6.75 1.04
C ALA A 86 28.30 -7.88 1.75
N GLY A 87 27.38 -8.60 1.07
CA GLY A 87 26.56 -9.66 1.67
C GLY A 87 25.50 -9.15 2.65
N ILE A 88 25.13 -7.86 2.60
CA ILE A 88 24.17 -7.24 3.50
C ILE A 88 22.78 -7.31 2.88
N GLU A 89 21.93 -8.21 3.39
CA GLU A 89 20.56 -8.42 2.93
C GLU A 89 19.55 -7.65 3.80
N LEU A 90 19.40 -6.36 3.56
CA LEU A 90 18.37 -5.54 4.17
C LEU A 90 17.26 -5.19 3.17
N ASN A 91 16.01 -5.28 3.63
CA ASN A 91 14.88 -4.91 2.80
C ASN A 91 14.76 -3.38 2.67
N ARG A 92 14.09 -2.92 1.60
CA ARG A 92 13.95 -1.48 1.29
C ARG A 92 13.16 -0.70 2.34
N LYS A 93 12.26 -1.37 3.08
CA LYS A 93 11.49 -0.76 4.16
C LYS A 93 12.40 -0.40 5.33
N ILE A 94 13.26 -1.33 5.76
CA ILE A 94 14.23 -1.09 6.84
C ILE A 94 15.24 -0.01 6.42
N LEU A 95 15.78 -0.09 5.20
CA LEU A 95 16.69 0.94 4.69
C LEU A 95 16.05 2.34 4.64
N ALA A 96 14.77 2.43 4.28
CA ALA A 96 14.05 3.69 4.25
C ALA A 96 13.75 4.24 5.65
N ASP A 97 13.53 3.37 6.61
CA ASP A 97 13.33 3.71 8.01
C ASP A 97 14.62 4.24 8.64
N LEU A 98 15.73 3.54 8.44
CA LEU A 98 17.07 3.99 8.86
C LEU A 98 17.45 5.33 8.25
N ALA A 99 17.18 5.53 6.96
CA ALA A 99 17.49 6.78 6.27
C ALA A 99 16.71 7.98 6.85
N LEU A 100 15.53 7.75 7.45
CA LEU A 100 14.69 8.80 8.01
C LEU A 100 14.94 9.01 9.50
N ASN A 101 14.98 7.94 10.28
CA ASN A 101 14.98 7.98 11.74
C ASN A 101 16.40 7.87 12.33
N GLU A 102 17.32 7.19 11.64
CA GLU A 102 18.68 6.94 12.11
C GLU A 102 19.74 7.28 11.04
N PRO A 103 19.94 8.56 10.70
CA PRO A 103 20.84 8.97 9.62
C PRO A 103 22.30 8.56 9.88
N LYS A 104 22.76 8.48 11.13
CA LYS A 104 24.11 8.01 11.46
C LYS A 104 24.32 6.54 11.12
N ALA A 105 23.34 5.67 11.46
CA ALA A 105 23.40 4.25 11.12
C ALA A 105 23.33 4.05 9.59
N PHE A 106 22.52 4.85 8.92
CA PHE A 106 22.45 4.83 7.46
C PHE A 106 23.75 5.25 6.79
N SER A 107 24.43 6.30 7.29
CA SER A 107 25.74 6.74 6.77
C SER A 107 26.81 5.64 6.92
N ALA A 108 26.85 4.94 8.05
CA ALA A 108 27.76 3.80 8.23
C ALA A 108 27.50 2.66 7.22
N LEU A 109 26.23 2.42 6.87
CA LEU A 109 25.88 1.45 5.81
C LEU A 109 26.32 1.92 4.43
N VAL A 110 26.24 3.23 4.15
CA VAL A 110 26.71 3.81 2.89
C VAL A 110 28.23 3.67 2.75
N GLU A 111 28.98 3.88 3.82
CA GLU A 111 30.45 3.69 3.83
C GLU A 111 30.84 2.26 3.55
N LYS A 112 30.20 1.28 4.21
CA LYS A 112 30.40 -0.16 3.94
C LYS A 112 30.07 -0.52 2.50
N ALA A 113 28.98 0.04 1.96
CA ALA A 113 28.58 -0.20 0.58
C ALA A 113 29.57 0.43 -0.43
N LYS A 114 30.14 1.61 -0.12
CA LYS A 114 31.18 2.25 -0.95
C LYS A 114 32.46 1.39 -0.95
N ALA A 115 32.91 0.95 0.20
CA ALA A 115 34.09 0.10 0.33
C ALA A 115 34.00 -1.22 -0.45
N ALA A 116 32.81 -1.83 -0.48
CA ALA A 116 32.56 -3.07 -1.22
C ALA A 116 32.36 -2.85 -2.73
N PHE A 117 32.17 -1.62 -3.18
CA PHE A 117 31.92 -1.31 -4.59
C PHE A 117 33.20 -1.03 -5.38
N VAL A 118 34.30 -0.72 -4.68
CA VAL A 118 35.64 -0.60 -5.25
C VAL A 118 36.13 -2.02 -5.61
#